data_1ecfa1048dbea43ef649aa8eb1fde019
#
_entry.id   1ecfa1048dbea43ef649aa8eb1fde019
#
_cell.length_a   1.000
_cell.length_b   1.000
_cell.length_c   1.000
_cell.angle_alpha   90.00
_cell.angle_beta   90.00
_cell.angle_gamma   90.00
#
_symmetry.space_group_name_H-M   'P 1'
#
loop_
_entity.id
_entity.type
_entity.pdbx_description
1 polymer ?
#
loop_
_entity_poly.entity_id
_entity_poly.type
_entity_poly.pdbx_seq_one_letter_code
_entity_poly.pdbx_strand_id
1 'polypeptide(L)'
;MMTPSVVKVGGSTVSDARLLEWVGILGKSRLPLVIVPGGGPFADQVRRTQEQIGFSDEAAHVMAIQGMDQFGVMLCDLCERFRPARAQNQIQQVLEEGNIPVWLPSDMTVGRRDIPASWNVTSDSLAAWLAGQIGAKALLLIKQVRGLRAYDTVARLQELGIVDGCLKSML
;
A
#
# COMPACT_ATOMS: atom_id res chain seq x y z
N MET A 1 22.86 7.12 -2.55
CA MET A 1 21.61 6.32 -2.59
C MET A 1 20.53 7.14 -3.29
N MET A 2 19.77 6.56 -4.22
CA MET A 2 18.62 7.25 -4.83
C MET A 2 17.47 7.24 -3.83
N THR A 3 16.94 8.41 -3.49
CA THR A 3 15.77 8.53 -2.60
C THR A 3 14.50 8.20 -3.39
N PRO A 4 13.79 7.11 -3.09
CA PRO A 4 12.61 6.72 -3.85
C PRO A 4 11.38 7.53 -3.48
N SER A 5 10.33 7.43 -4.31
CA SER A 5 8.97 7.79 -3.94
C SER A 5 8.16 6.51 -3.66
N VAL A 6 7.31 6.55 -2.65
CA VAL A 6 6.34 5.48 -2.38
C VAL A 6 5.07 5.76 -3.17
N VAL A 7 4.57 4.76 -3.88
CA VAL A 7 3.32 4.84 -4.65
C VAL A 7 2.37 3.76 -4.15
N LYS A 8 1.31 4.16 -3.48
CA LYS A 8 0.27 3.24 -3.03
C LYS A 8 -0.75 3.03 -4.14
N VAL A 9 -0.92 1.79 -4.57
CA VAL A 9 -1.95 1.37 -5.52
C VAL A 9 -3.17 0.86 -4.75
N GLY A 10 -4.27 1.59 -4.83
CA GLY A 10 -5.49 1.27 -4.07
C GLY A 10 -6.08 -0.09 -4.45
N GLY A 11 -6.51 -0.89 -3.46
CA GLY A 11 -7.12 -2.19 -3.69
C GLY A 11 -8.42 -2.13 -4.51
N SER A 12 -9.15 -1.02 -4.45
CA SER A 12 -10.33 -0.77 -5.28
C SER A 12 -10.04 -0.74 -6.79
N THR A 13 -8.76 -0.56 -7.18
CA THR A 13 -8.37 -0.60 -8.60
C THR A 13 -8.43 -2.00 -9.20
N VAL A 14 -8.44 -3.06 -8.38
CA VAL A 14 -8.47 -4.47 -8.86
C VAL A 14 -9.70 -4.75 -9.72
N SER A 15 -10.84 -4.13 -9.41
CA SER A 15 -12.08 -4.29 -10.17
C SER A 15 -12.23 -3.30 -11.33
N ASP A 16 -11.18 -2.53 -11.64
CA ASP A 16 -11.22 -1.45 -12.62
C ASP A 16 -10.19 -1.70 -13.74
N ALA A 17 -10.61 -1.54 -14.99
CA ALA A 17 -9.72 -1.62 -16.16
C ALA A 17 -8.49 -0.70 -16.06
N ARG A 18 -8.58 0.38 -15.27
CA ARG A 18 -7.48 1.31 -15.00
C ARG A 18 -6.32 0.71 -14.21
N LEU A 19 -6.48 -0.46 -13.58
CA LEU A 19 -5.34 -1.13 -12.95
C LEU A 19 -4.22 -1.40 -13.96
N LEU A 20 -4.57 -1.96 -15.12
CA LEU A 20 -3.58 -2.26 -16.17
C LEU A 20 -2.95 -0.98 -16.75
N GLU A 21 -3.71 0.11 -16.84
CA GLU A 21 -3.17 1.42 -17.23
C GLU A 21 -2.12 1.91 -16.20
N TRP A 22 -2.44 1.83 -14.89
CA TRP A 22 -1.49 2.18 -13.82
C TRP A 22 -0.26 1.29 -13.83
N VAL A 23 -0.43 -0.02 -13.99
CA VAL A 23 0.70 -0.96 -14.12
C VAL A 23 1.60 -0.55 -15.30
N GLY A 24 1.01 -0.22 -16.45
CA GLY A 24 1.74 0.23 -17.62
C GLY A 24 2.48 1.57 -17.41
N ILE A 25 1.85 2.53 -16.73
CA ILE A 25 2.46 3.84 -16.40
C ILE A 25 3.61 3.65 -15.42
N LEU A 26 3.37 2.95 -14.31
CA LEU A 26 4.39 2.74 -13.27
C LEU A 26 5.54 1.89 -13.79
N GLY A 27 5.25 0.83 -14.56
CA GLY A 27 6.27 -0.03 -15.16
C GLY A 27 7.22 0.68 -16.13
N LYS A 28 6.80 1.76 -16.75
CA LYS A 28 7.62 2.60 -17.64
C LYS A 28 8.36 3.72 -16.89
N SER A 29 8.13 3.89 -15.60
CA SER A 29 8.78 4.96 -14.84
C SER A 29 10.31 4.80 -14.83
N ARG A 30 11.01 5.92 -15.01
CA ARG A 30 12.46 6.04 -14.81
C ARG A 30 12.82 6.58 -13.42
N LEU A 31 11.82 7.04 -12.67
CA LEU A 31 12.02 7.49 -11.31
C LEU A 31 12.11 6.28 -10.37
N PRO A 32 12.93 6.35 -9.31
CA PRO A 32 12.95 5.30 -8.30
C PRO A 32 11.62 5.30 -7.54
N LEU A 33 10.84 4.23 -7.72
CA LEU A 33 9.53 4.02 -7.11
C LEU A 33 9.54 2.77 -6.25
N VAL A 34 8.76 2.80 -5.17
CA VAL A 34 8.39 1.61 -4.37
C VAL A 34 6.87 1.52 -4.39
N ILE A 35 6.33 0.41 -4.86
CA ILE A 35 4.89 0.19 -4.92
C ILE A 35 4.41 -0.43 -3.61
N VAL A 36 3.34 0.12 -3.04
CA VAL A 36 2.60 -0.44 -1.91
C VAL A 36 1.23 -0.89 -2.41
N PRO A 37 0.95 -2.20 -2.41
CA PRO A 37 -0.36 -2.70 -2.80
C PRO A 37 -1.40 -2.40 -1.73
N GLY A 38 -2.64 -2.18 -2.14
CA GLY A 38 -3.79 -2.19 -1.22
C GLY A 38 -4.22 -3.61 -0.87
N GLY A 39 -5.19 -3.76 0.04
CA GLY A 39 -5.74 -5.08 0.38
C GLY A 39 -6.72 -5.62 -0.68
N GLY A 40 -7.44 -4.71 -1.35
CA GLY A 40 -8.41 -5.05 -2.39
C GLY A 40 -9.45 -6.07 -1.95
N PRO A 41 -9.93 -6.91 -2.89
CA PRO A 41 -10.95 -7.92 -2.60
C PRO A 41 -10.49 -8.95 -1.55
N PHE A 42 -9.19 -9.13 -1.36
CA PHE A 42 -8.63 -10.04 -0.36
C PHE A 42 -8.90 -9.52 1.06
N ALA A 43 -8.58 -8.25 1.36
CA ALA A 43 -8.87 -7.64 2.65
C ALA A 43 -10.38 -7.39 2.85
N ASP A 44 -11.13 -7.08 1.78
CA ASP A 44 -12.58 -6.94 1.85
C ASP A 44 -13.26 -8.25 2.25
N GLN A 45 -12.73 -9.39 1.79
CA GLN A 45 -13.22 -10.69 2.22
C GLN A 45 -12.94 -10.95 3.71
N VAL A 46 -11.76 -10.56 4.20
CA VAL A 46 -11.43 -10.65 5.64
C VAL A 46 -12.46 -9.86 6.46
N ARG A 47 -12.73 -8.62 6.09
CA ARG A 47 -13.71 -7.75 6.79
C ARG A 47 -15.10 -8.39 6.84
N ARG A 48 -15.61 -8.86 5.69
CA ARG A 48 -16.91 -9.55 5.62
C ARG A 48 -16.94 -10.80 6.49
N THR A 49 -15.87 -11.59 6.48
CA THR A 49 -15.79 -12.80 7.27
C THR A 49 -15.73 -12.47 8.77
N GLN A 50 -15.01 -11.41 9.17
CA GLN A 50 -14.98 -10.96 10.56
C GLN A 50 -16.36 -10.53 11.05
N GLU A 51 -17.12 -9.78 10.25
CA GLU A 51 -18.50 -9.38 10.57
C GLU A 51 -19.42 -10.58 10.78
N GLN A 52 -19.20 -11.69 10.07
CA GLN A 52 -20.01 -12.90 10.17
C GLN A 52 -19.62 -13.82 11.33
N ILE A 53 -18.31 -13.96 11.59
CA ILE A 53 -17.77 -14.98 12.53
C ILE A 53 -17.35 -14.34 13.87
N GLY A 54 -16.90 -13.08 13.88
CA GLY A 54 -16.57 -12.33 15.08
C GLY A 54 -15.17 -12.63 15.66
N PHE A 55 -14.17 -12.97 14.82
CA PHE A 55 -12.80 -13.10 15.29
C PHE A 55 -12.16 -11.72 15.57
N SER A 56 -11.03 -11.72 16.31
CA SER A 56 -10.42 -10.51 16.84
C SER A 56 -9.89 -9.55 15.74
N ASP A 57 -9.73 -8.27 16.11
CA ASP A 57 -9.15 -7.26 15.24
C ASP A 57 -7.68 -7.57 14.93
N GLU A 58 -6.94 -8.18 15.88
CA GLU A 58 -5.56 -8.63 15.66
C GLU A 58 -5.48 -9.68 14.54
N ALA A 59 -6.37 -10.68 14.57
CA ALA A 59 -6.44 -11.69 13.52
C ALA A 59 -6.84 -11.07 12.18
N ALA A 60 -7.86 -10.19 12.17
CA ALA A 60 -8.30 -9.49 10.98
C ALA A 60 -7.19 -8.62 10.36
N HIS A 61 -6.43 -7.91 11.20
CA HIS A 61 -5.31 -7.09 10.77
C HIS A 61 -4.21 -7.91 10.08
N VAL A 62 -3.80 -9.02 10.68
CA VAL A 62 -2.83 -9.96 10.08
C VAL A 62 -3.34 -10.47 8.73
N MET A 63 -4.57 -10.94 8.67
CA MET A 63 -5.18 -11.46 7.44
C MET A 63 -5.31 -10.38 6.36
N ALA A 64 -5.66 -9.14 6.72
CA ALA A 64 -5.76 -8.03 5.78
C ALA A 64 -4.39 -7.64 5.21
N ILE A 65 -3.32 -7.65 6.02
CA ILE A 65 -1.95 -7.44 5.57
C ILE A 65 -1.52 -8.56 4.59
N GLN A 66 -1.84 -9.82 4.90
CA GLN A 66 -1.60 -10.94 3.97
C GLN A 66 -2.39 -10.77 2.66
N GLY A 67 -3.57 -10.14 2.71
CA GLY A 67 -4.32 -9.74 1.52
C GLY A 67 -3.57 -8.71 0.66
N MET A 68 -2.81 -7.81 1.29
CA MET A 68 -1.92 -6.89 0.55
C MET A 68 -0.77 -7.66 -0.12
N ASP A 69 -0.18 -8.67 0.55
CA ASP A 69 0.84 -9.53 -0.06
C ASP A 69 0.29 -10.24 -1.30
N GLN A 70 -0.93 -10.79 -1.24
CA GLN A 70 -1.57 -11.45 -2.38
C GLN A 70 -1.75 -10.49 -3.56
N PHE A 71 -2.23 -9.27 -3.30
CA PHE A 71 -2.33 -8.25 -4.34
C PHE A 71 -0.95 -7.85 -4.90
N GLY A 72 0.06 -7.75 -4.04
CA GLY A 72 1.44 -7.47 -4.45
C GLY A 72 2.02 -8.54 -5.37
N VAL A 73 1.78 -9.82 -5.07
CA VAL A 73 2.17 -10.95 -5.94
C VAL A 73 1.52 -10.82 -7.32
N MET A 74 0.22 -10.51 -7.38
CA MET A 74 -0.48 -10.28 -8.64
C MET A 74 0.13 -9.11 -9.43
N LEU A 75 0.47 -8.00 -8.77
CA LEU A 75 1.11 -6.85 -9.44
C LEU A 75 2.47 -7.23 -10.04
N CYS A 76 3.26 -8.06 -9.35
CA CYS A 76 4.55 -8.55 -9.86
C CYS A 76 4.41 -9.41 -11.11
N ASP A 77 3.33 -10.19 -11.23
CA ASP A 77 3.04 -11.00 -12.42
C ASP A 77 2.64 -10.15 -13.64
N LEU A 78 2.01 -9.00 -13.38
CA LEU A 78 1.52 -8.10 -14.44
C LEU A 78 2.60 -7.24 -15.11
N CYS A 79 3.81 -7.13 -14.55
CA CYS A 79 4.88 -6.29 -15.09
C CYS A 79 6.27 -6.87 -14.80
N GLU A 80 7.05 -7.11 -15.86
CA GLU A 80 8.41 -7.67 -15.75
C GLU A 80 9.39 -6.85 -14.91
N ARG A 81 9.15 -5.54 -14.74
CA ARG A 81 9.98 -4.69 -13.88
C ARG A 81 9.58 -4.70 -12.41
N PHE A 82 8.42 -5.24 -12.08
CA PHE A 82 7.96 -5.33 -10.70
C PHE A 82 8.60 -6.55 -10.02
N ARG A 83 9.19 -6.33 -8.85
CA ARG A 83 9.85 -7.37 -8.06
C ARG A 83 9.34 -7.35 -6.63
N PRO A 84 9.01 -8.50 -6.06
CA PRO A 84 8.57 -8.57 -4.67
C PRO A 84 9.73 -8.19 -3.73
N ALA A 85 9.43 -7.43 -2.69
CA ALA A 85 10.37 -7.06 -1.64
C ALA A 85 9.67 -7.12 -0.28
N ARG A 86 10.24 -7.86 0.68
CA ARG A 86 9.67 -8.09 2.01
C ARG A 86 10.45 -7.39 3.13
N ALA A 87 11.62 -6.82 2.80
CA ALA A 87 12.50 -6.15 3.75
C ALA A 87 13.16 -4.92 3.10
N GLN A 88 13.65 -3.99 3.92
CA GLN A 88 14.28 -2.76 3.42
C GLN A 88 15.49 -3.02 2.52
N ASN A 89 16.32 -4.01 2.87
CA ASN A 89 17.47 -4.39 2.05
C ASN A 89 17.07 -4.95 0.69
N GLN A 90 15.96 -5.70 0.61
CA GLN A 90 15.41 -6.18 -0.67
C GLN A 90 14.85 -5.03 -1.50
N ILE A 91 14.15 -4.07 -0.88
CA ILE A 91 13.70 -2.85 -1.56
C ILE A 91 14.90 -2.13 -2.19
N GLN A 92 15.97 -1.92 -1.42
CA GLN A 92 17.16 -1.25 -1.91
C GLN A 92 17.83 -2.03 -3.06
N GLN A 93 17.99 -3.34 -2.91
CA GLN A 93 18.57 -4.20 -3.95
C GLN A 93 17.79 -4.11 -5.26
N VAL A 94 16.46 -4.22 -5.21
CA VAL A 94 15.60 -4.16 -6.40
C VAL A 94 15.72 -2.81 -7.10
N LEU A 95 15.82 -1.70 -6.33
CA LEU A 95 16.06 -0.35 -6.89
C LEU A 95 17.44 -0.24 -7.56
N GLU A 96 18.48 -0.81 -6.98
CA GLU A 96 19.84 -0.81 -7.53
C GLU A 96 19.93 -1.62 -8.83
N GLU A 97 19.14 -2.67 -8.96
CA GLU A 97 18.99 -3.46 -10.19
C GLU A 97 18.18 -2.73 -11.29
N GLY A 98 17.71 -1.50 -11.02
CA GLY A 98 16.89 -0.72 -11.96
C GLY A 98 15.46 -1.21 -12.10
N ASN A 99 15.01 -2.09 -11.20
CA ASN A 99 13.66 -2.60 -11.11
C ASN A 99 12.79 -1.76 -10.14
N ILE A 100 11.52 -2.13 -10.01
CA ILE A 100 10.55 -1.45 -9.17
C ILE A 100 10.09 -2.43 -8.09
N PRO A 101 10.49 -2.22 -6.81
CA PRO A 101 10.02 -3.09 -5.73
C PRO A 101 8.53 -2.92 -5.48
N VAL A 102 7.84 -4.04 -5.38
CA VAL A 102 6.48 -4.14 -4.84
C VAL A 102 6.62 -4.66 -3.42
N TRP A 103 6.33 -3.81 -2.46
CA TRP A 103 6.45 -4.16 -1.05
C TRP A 103 5.37 -5.16 -0.64
N LEU A 104 5.78 -6.29 -0.07
CA LEU A 104 4.93 -7.29 0.56
C LEU A 104 5.03 -7.09 2.07
N PRO A 105 4.02 -6.48 2.73
CA PRO A 105 4.18 -5.88 4.05
C PRO A 105 4.29 -6.86 5.22
N SER A 106 3.84 -8.10 5.08
CA SER A 106 3.67 -9.01 6.23
C SER A 106 4.91 -9.12 7.10
N ASP A 107 6.09 -9.33 6.50
CA ASP A 107 7.33 -9.56 7.25
C ASP A 107 7.80 -8.33 8.04
N MET A 108 7.44 -7.12 7.58
CA MET A 108 7.86 -5.88 8.22
C MET A 108 6.83 -5.32 9.20
N THR A 109 5.55 -5.73 9.13
CA THR A 109 4.46 -5.05 9.84
C THR A 109 3.71 -5.93 10.84
N VAL A 110 3.63 -7.24 10.61
CA VAL A 110 2.89 -8.13 11.52
C VAL A 110 3.59 -8.20 12.89
N GLY A 111 2.82 -8.00 13.96
CA GLY A 111 3.32 -8.04 15.33
C GLY A 111 4.06 -6.78 15.80
N ARG A 112 4.08 -5.73 15.01
CA ARG A 112 4.71 -4.46 15.40
C ARG A 112 3.82 -3.68 16.39
N ARG A 113 4.43 -3.16 17.44
CA ARG A 113 3.73 -2.38 18.48
C ARG A 113 3.39 -0.95 18.05
N ASP A 114 4.13 -0.42 17.09
CA ASP A 114 3.92 0.92 16.52
C ASP A 114 2.86 0.96 15.40
N ILE A 115 2.30 -0.21 15.03
CA ILE A 115 1.22 -0.35 14.06
C ILE A 115 -0.01 -0.94 14.77
N PRO A 116 -1.03 -0.14 15.10
CA PRO A 116 -2.23 -0.65 15.77
C PRO A 116 -3.00 -1.66 14.89
N ALA A 117 -3.42 -2.77 15.50
CA ALA A 117 -4.31 -3.74 14.86
C ALA A 117 -5.76 -3.19 14.86
N SER A 118 -6.12 -2.52 13.78
CA SER A 118 -7.41 -1.85 13.64
C SER A 118 -7.70 -1.58 12.16
N TRP A 119 -8.98 -1.56 11.79
CA TRP A 119 -9.42 -1.12 10.47
C TRP A 119 -9.20 0.39 10.19
N ASN A 120 -8.80 1.16 11.20
CA ASN A 120 -8.33 2.55 11.01
C ASN A 120 -6.92 2.62 10.44
N VAL A 121 -6.17 1.50 10.45
CA VAL A 121 -4.87 1.34 9.81
C VAL A 121 -5.07 0.48 8.57
N THR A 122 -5.01 1.10 7.40
CA THR A 122 -5.09 0.38 6.13
C THR A 122 -3.81 0.56 5.32
N SER A 123 -3.84 0.19 4.06
CA SER A 123 -2.69 0.34 3.16
C SER A 123 -2.22 1.78 2.96
N ASP A 124 -3.06 2.80 3.21
CA ASP A 124 -2.63 4.22 3.15
C ASP A 124 -1.67 4.53 4.30
N SER A 125 -2.05 4.17 5.53
CA SER A 125 -1.20 4.33 6.72
C SER A 125 0.07 3.50 6.63
N LEU A 126 -0.02 2.26 6.15
CA LEU A 126 1.15 1.40 5.98
C LEU A 126 2.11 1.93 4.91
N ALA A 127 1.58 2.57 3.86
CA ALA A 127 2.41 3.23 2.85
C ALA A 127 3.14 4.46 3.43
N ALA A 128 2.48 5.24 4.31
CA ALA A 128 3.12 6.35 5.01
C ALA A 128 4.20 5.86 5.97
N TRP A 129 3.90 4.82 6.75
CA TRP A 129 4.87 4.18 7.63
C TRP A 129 6.11 3.69 6.84
N LEU A 130 5.92 2.97 5.72
CA LEU A 130 7.03 2.53 4.88
C LEU A 130 7.83 3.72 4.35
N ALA A 131 7.15 4.79 3.90
CA ALA A 131 7.82 5.99 3.39
C ALA A 131 8.78 6.59 4.42
N GLY A 132 8.37 6.65 5.69
CA GLY A 132 9.23 7.03 6.81
C GLY A 132 10.40 6.08 7.02
N GLN A 133 10.17 4.76 6.99
CA GLN A 133 11.20 3.74 7.21
C GLN A 133 12.33 3.77 6.16
N ILE A 134 12.00 4.07 4.91
CA ILE A 134 12.97 4.09 3.81
C ILE A 134 13.45 5.50 3.44
N GLY A 135 13.02 6.52 4.17
CA GLY A 135 13.35 7.92 3.88
C GLY A 135 12.87 8.37 2.50
N ALA A 136 11.65 8.00 2.11
CA ALA A 136 11.11 8.35 0.81
C ALA A 136 10.91 9.87 0.65
N LYS A 137 11.18 10.40 -0.55
CA LYS A 137 11.02 11.84 -0.83
C LYS A 137 9.57 12.28 -0.99
N ALA A 138 8.68 11.34 -1.31
CA ALA A 138 7.25 11.59 -1.52
C ALA A 138 6.43 10.31 -1.32
N LEU A 139 5.18 10.50 -0.88
CA LEU A 139 4.14 9.49 -0.86
C LEU A 139 3.03 9.89 -1.84
N LEU A 140 2.72 9.02 -2.78
CA LEU A 140 1.62 9.17 -3.73
C LEU A 140 0.56 8.10 -3.46
N LEU A 141 -0.69 8.53 -3.32
CA LEU A 141 -1.83 7.63 -3.12
C LEU A 141 -2.71 7.64 -4.37
N ILE A 142 -2.74 6.54 -5.11
CA ILE A 142 -3.66 6.37 -6.23
C ILE A 142 -5.03 6.02 -5.69
N LYS A 143 -6.00 6.88 -5.92
CA LYS A 143 -7.37 6.78 -5.41
C LYS A 143 -8.40 6.93 -6.52
N GLN A 144 -9.50 6.18 -6.42
CA GLN A 144 -10.67 6.33 -7.27
C GLN A 144 -11.69 7.27 -6.63
N VAL A 145 -11.40 8.57 -6.65
CA VAL A 145 -12.27 9.59 -6.05
C VAL A 145 -12.50 10.74 -7.01
N ARG A 146 -13.65 11.42 -6.85
CA ARG A 146 -13.99 12.64 -7.58
C ARG A 146 -13.95 13.82 -6.62
N GLY A 147 -13.67 15.02 -7.15
CA GLY A 147 -13.80 16.28 -6.41
C GLY A 147 -12.63 16.61 -5.48
N LEU A 148 -11.48 15.94 -5.61
CA LEU A 148 -10.25 16.35 -4.91
C LEU A 148 -9.82 17.75 -5.37
N ARG A 149 -9.39 18.56 -4.39
CA ARG A 149 -8.86 19.91 -4.64
C ARG A 149 -7.37 19.94 -4.27
N ALA A 150 -6.58 20.72 -5.01
CA ALA A 150 -5.13 20.81 -4.80
C ALA A 150 -4.71 21.32 -3.40
N TYR A 151 -5.63 21.92 -2.66
CA TYR A 151 -5.42 22.45 -1.30
C TYR A 151 -6.08 21.61 -0.20
N ASP A 152 -6.65 20.42 -0.51
CA ASP A 152 -7.20 19.55 0.52
C ASP A 152 -6.07 19.04 1.43
N THR A 153 -6.26 19.24 2.73
CA THR A 153 -5.31 18.77 3.75
C THR A 153 -5.54 17.28 4.05
N VAL A 154 -4.52 16.60 4.61
CA VAL A 154 -4.67 15.21 5.06
C VAL A 154 -5.85 15.07 6.04
N ALA A 155 -6.01 16.00 6.98
CA ALA A 155 -7.16 15.99 7.90
C ALA A 155 -8.50 16.04 7.15
N ARG A 156 -8.60 16.89 6.12
CA ARG A 156 -9.81 16.97 5.31
C ARG A 156 -10.06 15.69 4.52
N LEU A 157 -9.02 15.06 3.99
CA LEU A 157 -9.13 13.78 3.30
C LEU A 157 -9.56 12.64 4.23
N GLN A 158 -9.12 12.67 5.50
CA GLN A 158 -9.59 11.74 6.54
C GLN A 158 -11.07 11.96 6.88
N GLU A 159 -11.51 13.20 7.09
CA GLU A 159 -12.93 13.54 7.33
C GLU A 159 -13.84 13.06 6.20
N LEU A 160 -13.36 13.14 4.94
CA LEU A 160 -14.09 12.68 3.76
C LEU A 160 -14.00 11.15 3.54
N GLY A 161 -13.28 10.41 4.39
CA GLY A 161 -13.06 8.98 4.23
C GLY A 161 -12.25 8.59 2.98
N ILE A 162 -11.51 9.54 2.40
CA ILE A 162 -10.68 9.32 1.21
C ILE A 162 -9.39 8.59 1.58
N VAL A 163 -8.83 8.89 2.76
CA VAL A 163 -7.69 8.21 3.36
C VAL A 163 -8.07 7.71 4.75
N ASP A 164 -7.34 6.71 5.25
CA ASP A 164 -7.66 6.11 6.54
C ASP A 164 -7.35 7.02 7.74
N GLY A 165 -7.91 6.66 8.90
CA GLY A 165 -7.86 7.49 10.11
C GLY A 165 -6.46 7.66 10.70
N CYS A 166 -5.54 6.73 10.43
CA CYS A 166 -4.19 6.74 11.00
C CYS A 166 -3.12 7.32 10.05
N LEU A 167 -3.46 7.67 8.80
CA LEU A 167 -2.48 8.18 7.83
C LEU A 167 -1.65 9.33 8.39
N LYS A 168 -2.29 10.32 9.02
CA LYS A 168 -1.61 11.51 9.54
C LYS A 168 -0.61 11.19 10.66
N SER A 169 -0.88 10.20 11.48
CA SER A 169 0.02 9.79 12.57
C SER A 169 1.18 8.94 12.11
N MET A 170 1.14 8.45 10.89
CA MET A 170 2.16 7.61 10.25
C MET A 170 3.08 8.40 9.29
N LEU A 171 2.74 9.67 9.01
CA LEU A 171 3.56 10.62 8.23
C LEU A 171 4.63 11.26 9.12
#